data_85ebec9f8c3235eed1a6823c7b9f26b8
#
_entry.id   85ebec9f8c3235eed1a6823c7b9f26b8
#
_cell.length_a   1.000
_cell.length_b   1.000
_cell.length_c   1.000
_cell.angle_alpha   90.00
_cell.angle_beta   90.00
_cell.angle_gamma   90.00
#
_symmetry.space_group_name_H-M   'P 1'
#
loop_
_entity.id
_entity.type
_entity.pdbx_description
1 polymer ?
#
loop_
_entity_poly.entity_id
_entity_poly.type
_entity_poly.pdbx_seq_one_letter_code
_entity_poly.pdbx_strand_id
1 'polypeptide(L)'
;MTIKERYFIEADDVETVVFDWGRISITVSPEASGARNFSAGIVTLQPGGGHTRHNHPGAEEIIHVISGTGTQMIEDPSGRPITREVGPGCSVFVPESRYHSTQNSGSGPMVVYVVYSPVGAEQLLKSLPGCTIVPARR
;
A
#
# COMPACT_ATOMS: atom_id res chain seq x y z
N MET A 1 -6.22 14.01 23.71
CA MET A 1 -4.82 13.61 23.75
C MET A 1 -4.11 14.12 22.51
N THR A 2 -3.00 14.85 22.72
CA THR A 2 -2.22 15.39 21.60
C THR A 2 -1.31 14.28 21.08
N ILE A 3 -1.44 13.93 19.80
CA ILE A 3 -0.54 12.98 19.17
C ILE A 3 0.78 13.70 18.94
N LYS A 4 1.85 13.13 19.49
CA LYS A 4 3.19 13.69 19.32
C LYS A 4 3.65 13.49 17.88
N GLU A 5 4.09 14.56 17.23
CA GLU A 5 4.67 14.45 15.90
C GLU A 5 5.95 13.65 15.92
N ARG A 6 6.14 12.82 14.89
CA ARG A 6 7.31 11.99 14.70
C ARG A 6 7.76 12.13 13.27
N TYR A 7 9.02 12.50 13.08
CA TYR A 7 9.53 12.91 11.77
C TYR A 7 10.30 11.81 11.03
N PHE A 8 10.93 10.90 11.76
CA PHE A 8 11.77 9.84 11.19
C PHE A 8 11.26 8.50 11.69
N ILE A 9 10.73 7.69 10.78
CA ILE A 9 10.11 6.41 11.11
C ILE A 9 10.68 5.32 10.20
N GLU A 10 11.36 4.35 10.79
CA GLU A 10 11.82 3.16 10.09
C GLU A 10 10.67 2.16 9.96
N ALA A 11 10.76 1.25 9.00
CA ALA A 11 9.71 0.26 8.78
C ALA A 11 9.43 -0.60 10.02
N ASP A 12 10.46 -0.92 10.79
CA ASP A 12 10.31 -1.73 12.00
C ASP A 12 9.99 -0.93 13.27
N ASP A 13 9.86 0.40 13.14
CA ASP A 13 9.32 1.24 14.22
C ASP A 13 7.79 1.11 14.32
N VAL A 14 7.16 0.49 13.34
CA VAL A 14 5.71 0.27 13.28
C VAL A 14 5.42 -1.21 13.07
N GLU A 15 4.17 -1.60 13.29
CA GLU A 15 3.74 -2.97 13.00
C GLU A 15 3.87 -3.26 11.51
N THR A 16 4.19 -4.52 11.18
CA THR A 16 4.12 -5.03 9.82
C THR A 16 2.97 -6.01 9.71
N VAL A 17 2.08 -5.76 8.77
CA VAL A 17 0.98 -6.68 8.45
C VAL A 17 1.48 -7.63 7.37
N VAL A 18 1.46 -8.93 7.66
CA VAL A 18 2.02 -9.96 6.78
C VAL A 18 0.91 -10.83 6.22
N PHE A 19 0.94 -11.04 4.91
CA PHE A 19 0.07 -11.93 4.16
C PHE A 19 0.93 -12.92 3.37
N ASP A 20 0.32 -13.97 2.83
CA ASP A 20 1.03 -14.91 1.96
C ASP A 20 1.60 -14.23 0.72
N TRP A 21 0.92 -13.20 0.23
CA TRP A 21 1.30 -12.48 -1.00
C TRP A 21 2.26 -11.30 -0.75
N GLY A 22 2.50 -10.91 0.49
CA GLY A 22 3.38 -9.79 0.77
C GLY A 22 3.23 -9.23 2.17
N ARG A 23 3.84 -8.07 2.41
CA ARG A 23 3.81 -7.41 3.71
C ARG A 23 3.75 -5.90 3.56
N ILE A 24 3.16 -5.25 4.57
CA ILE A 24 2.87 -3.83 4.55
C ILE A 24 3.26 -3.22 5.90
N SER A 25 4.07 -2.15 5.84
CA SER A 25 4.41 -1.33 7.02
C SER A 25 4.00 0.11 6.75
N ILE A 26 2.99 0.60 7.46
CA ILE A 26 2.49 1.97 7.32
C ILE A 26 3.29 2.86 8.27
N THR A 27 4.26 3.57 7.73
CA THR A 27 5.19 4.39 8.51
C THR A 27 4.69 5.81 8.75
N VAL A 28 3.77 6.28 7.91
CA VAL A 28 3.17 7.61 8.06
C VAL A 28 1.66 7.46 8.20
N SER A 29 1.13 7.87 9.33
CA SER A 29 -0.30 7.80 9.65
C SER A 29 -0.56 8.65 10.89
N PRO A 30 -1.81 8.87 11.28
CA PRO A 30 -2.09 9.54 12.54
C PRO A 30 -1.41 8.88 13.74
N GLU A 31 -1.42 7.54 13.80
CA GLU A 31 -0.82 6.79 14.90
C GLU A 31 0.71 6.75 14.84
N ALA A 32 1.27 6.59 13.64
CA ALA A 32 2.72 6.43 13.49
C ALA A 32 3.47 7.76 13.57
N SER A 33 2.93 8.81 13.00
CA SER A 33 3.65 10.08 12.82
C SER A 33 2.89 11.33 13.23
N GLY A 34 1.58 11.24 13.46
CA GLY A 34 0.73 12.39 13.68
C GLY A 34 0.27 13.04 12.36
N ALA A 35 0.39 12.35 11.25
CA ALA A 35 -0.10 12.84 9.96
C ALA A 35 -1.62 13.00 9.97
N ARG A 36 -2.14 14.03 9.30
CA ARG A 36 -3.57 14.35 9.32
C ARG A 36 -4.25 14.18 7.97
N ASN A 37 -3.52 14.36 6.88
CA ASN A 37 -4.13 14.45 5.55
C ASN A 37 -3.84 13.25 4.65
N PHE A 38 -2.86 12.44 4.99
CA PHE A 38 -2.51 11.24 4.23
C PHE A 38 -1.87 10.20 5.14
N SER A 39 -1.89 8.97 4.69
CA SER A 39 -1.11 7.88 5.27
C SER A 39 -0.24 7.27 4.17
N ALA A 40 0.89 6.70 4.56
CA ALA A 40 1.83 6.17 3.58
C ALA A 40 2.69 5.06 4.18
N GLY A 41 3.19 4.20 3.31
CA GLY A 41 4.06 3.12 3.77
C GLY A 41 4.65 2.30 2.65
N ILE A 42 5.36 1.26 3.06
CA ILE A 42 6.11 0.38 2.18
C ILE A 42 5.36 -0.94 2.06
N VAL A 43 5.17 -1.39 0.83
CA VAL A 43 4.57 -2.69 0.51
C VAL A 43 5.60 -3.51 -0.25
N THR A 44 5.83 -4.74 0.22
CA THR A 44 6.68 -5.70 -0.49
C THR A 44 5.80 -6.85 -0.93
N LEU A 45 5.76 -7.11 -2.23
CA LEU A 45 5.01 -8.21 -2.81
C LEU A 45 5.96 -9.35 -3.18
N GLN A 46 5.58 -10.57 -2.81
CA GLN A 46 6.34 -11.77 -3.17
C GLN A 46 6.17 -12.08 -4.66
N PRO A 47 7.14 -12.75 -5.29
CA PRO A 47 6.97 -13.19 -6.69
C PRO A 47 5.68 -14.00 -6.85
N GLY A 48 4.87 -13.63 -7.85
CA GLY A 48 3.56 -14.23 -8.08
C GLY A 48 2.46 -13.77 -7.14
N GLY A 49 2.80 -12.98 -6.12
CA GLY A 49 1.84 -12.45 -5.17
C GLY A 49 1.37 -11.05 -5.53
N GLY A 50 0.29 -10.63 -4.91
CA GLY A 50 -0.23 -9.30 -5.10
C GLY A 50 -1.53 -9.07 -4.38
N HIS A 51 -1.94 -7.82 -4.34
CA HIS A 51 -3.21 -7.42 -3.77
C HIS A 51 -4.26 -7.51 -4.87
N THR A 52 -5.23 -8.41 -4.68
CA THR A 52 -6.29 -8.64 -5.66
C THR A 52 -7.20 -7.42 -5.80
N ARG A 53 -8.11 -7.48 -6.78
CA ARG A 53 -9.04 -6.39 -7.08
C ARG A 53 -9.73 -5.86 -5.82
N HIS A 54 -9.55 -4.58 -5.54
CA HIS A 54 -10.10 -3.90 -4.37
C HIS A 54 -10.19 -2.40 -4.65
N ASN A 55 -10.87 -1.67 -3.77
CA ASN A 55 -10.88 -0.21 -3.81
C ASN A 55 -10.74 0.37 -2.40
N HIS A 56 -10.51 1.67 -2.35
CA HIS A 56 -10.49 2.44 -1.10
C HIS A 56 -11.56 3.51 -1.17
N PRO A 57 -12.79 3.23 -0.67
CA PRO A 57 -13.90 4.19 -0.76
C PRO A 57 -13.52 5.53 -0.16
N GLY A 58 -13.69 6.60 -0.94
CA GLY A 58 -13.41 7.96 -0.50
C GLY A 58 -11.94 8.36 -0.50
N ALA A 59 -11.02 7.48 -0.88
CA ALA A 59 -9.59 7.79 -0.86
C ALA A 59 -8.96 7.67 -2.25
N GLU A 60 -8.05 8.60 -2.52
CA GLU A 60 -7.11 8.50 -3.63
C GLU A 60 -5.87 7.73 -3.16
N GLU A 61 -5.18 7.09 -4.09
CA GLU A 61 -3.94 6.38 -3.78
C GLU A 61 -2.86 6.69 -4.82
N ILE A 62 -1.62 6.79 -4.36
CA ILE A 62 -0.44 6.76 -5.21
C ILE A 62 0.28 5.45 -4.92
N ILE A 63 0.66 4.72 -5.96
CA ILE A 63 1.53 3.55 -5.86
C ILE A 63 2.79 3.88 -6.65
N HIS A 64 3.93 3.99 -5.97
CA HIS A 64 5.20 4.28 -6.63
C HIS A 64 6.11 3.06 -6.58
N VAL A 65 6.51 2.55 -7.72
CA VAL A 65 7.38 1.36 -7.79
C VAL A 65 8.81 1.77 -7.47
N ILE A 66 9.36 1.18 -6.41
CA ILE A 66 10.74 1.40 -5.99
C ILE A 66 11.64 0.37 -6.68
N SER A 67 11.28 -0.91 -6.63
CA SER A 67 12.06 -1.98 -7.25
C SER A 67 11.16 -3.14 -7.67
N GLY A 68 11.65 -3.97 -8.56
CA GLY A 68 10.88 -5.07 -9.12
C GLY A 68 9.97 -4.62 -10.25
N THR A 69 9.18 -5.56 -10.78
CA THR A 69 8.23 -5.33 -11.87
C THR A 69 6.90 -5.95 -11.53
N GLY A 70 5.84 -5.34 -12.02
CA GLY A 70 4.50 -5.83 -11.73
C GLY A 70 3.51 -5.53 -12.84
N THR A 71 2.35 -6.17 -12.73
CA THR A 71 1.19 -5.91 -13.57
C THR A 71 0.19 -5.10 -12.78
N GLN A 72 -0.07 -3.89 -13.22
CA GLN A 72 -1.02 -2.98 -12.57
C GLN A 72 -2.30 -2.90 -13.37
N MET A 73 -3.43 -3.07 -12.69
CA MET A 73 -4.76 -2.89 -13.26
C MET A 73 -5.47 -1.75 -12.55
N ILE A 74 -6.16 -0.89 -13.29
CA ILE A 74 -7.07 0.13 -12.78
C ILE A 74 -8.32 0.10 -13.66
N GLU A 75 -9.49 0.12 -13.04
CA GLU A 75 -10.74 0.24 -13.80
C GLU A 75 -11.01 1.71 -14.13
N ASP A 76 -11.46 1.97 -15.35
CA ASP A 76 -11.88 3.30 -15.75
C ASP A 76 -13.27 3.64 -15.15
N PRO A 77 -13.81 4.86 -15.37
CA PRO A 77 -15.11 5.23 -14.80
C PRO A 77 -16.27 4.32 -15.20
N SER A 78 -16.16 3.59 -16.32
CA SER A 78 -17.20 2.65 -16.77
C SER A 78 -17.01 1.24 -16.21
N GLY A 79 -15.94 1.00 -15.42
CA GLY A 79 -15.61 -0.31 -14.87
C GLY A 79 -14.75 -1.17 -15.80
N ARG A 80 -14.26 -0.59 -16.89
CA ARG A 80 -13.39 -1.29 -17.84
C ARG A 80 -11.97 -1.35 -17.30
N PRO A 81 -11.34 -2.54 -17.22
CA PRO A 81 -9.97 -2.65 -16.73
C PRO A 81 -8.95 -2.12 -17.72
N ILE A 82 -8.00 -1.36 -17.22
CA ILE A 82 -6.82 -0.89 -17.95
C ILE A 82 -5.63 -1.55 -17.27
N THR A 83 -4.87 -2.36 -18.00
CA THR A 83 -3.77 -3.15 -17.43
C THR A 83 -2.46 -2.78 -18.13
N ARG A 84 -1.40 -2.66 -17.34
CA ARG A 84 -0.08 -2.32 -17.85
C ARG A 84 1.01 -2.90 -16.95
N GLU A 85 2.14 -3.28 -17.57
CA GLU A 85 3.35 -3.60 -16.82
C GLU A 85 3.99 -2.32 -16.29
N VAL A 86 4.46 -2.37 -15.04
CA VAL A 86 5.09 -1.24 -14.36
C VAL A 86 6.43 -1.68 -13.76
N GLY A 87 7.37 -0.76 -13.66
CA GLY A 87 8.69 -0.99 -13.11
C GLY A 87 9.20 0.21 -12.33
N PRO A 88 10.46 0.15 -11.86
CA PRO A 88 11.03 1.19 -10.98
C PRO A 88 10.89 2.60 -11.56
N GLY A 89 10.42 3.53 -10.73
CA GLY A 89 10.20 4.91 -11.10
C GLY A 89 8.80 5.21 -11.63
N CYS A 90 7.97 4.19 -11.88
CA CYS A 90 6.59 4.39 -12.31
C CYS A 90 5.72 4.82 -11.11
N SER A 91 4.97 5.89 -11.28
CA SER A 91 3.94 6.31 -10.35
C SER A 91 2.58 5.94 -10.92
N VAL A 92 1.80 5.23 -10.15
CA VAL A 92 0.42 4.89 -10.49
C VAL A 92 -0.51 5.77 -9.67
N PHE A 93 -1.40 6.49 -10.33
CA PHE A 93 -2.43 7.25 -9.64
C PHE A 93 -3.75 6.47 -9.68
N VAL A 94 -4.29 6.19 -8.50
CA VAL A 94 -5.57 5.51 -8.36
C VAL A 94 -6.61 6.55 -7.91
N PRO A 95 -7.54 6.93 -8.78
CA PRO A 95 -8.60 7.86 -8.39
C PRO A 95 -9.47 7.33 -7.25
N GLU A 96 -10.13 8.25 -6.57
CA GLU A 96 -11.02 7.94 -5.45
C GLU A 96 -11.97 6.78 -5.77
N SER A 97 -12.03 5.81 -4.86
CA SER A 97 -12.94 4.66 -4.92
C SER A 97 -12.75 3.73 -6.13
N ARG A 98 -11.72 3.94 -6.94
CA ARG A 98 -11.52 3.18 -8.15
C ARG A 98 -10.95 1.79 -7.85
N TYR A 99 -11.54 0.75 -8.42
CA TYR A 99 -11.03 -0.62 -8.27
C TYR A 99 -9.71 -0.78 -9.00
N HIS A 100 -8.80 -1.51 -8.36
CA HIS A 100 -7.45 -1.73 -8.89
C HIS A 100 -6.84 -2.99 -8.28
N SER A 101 -5.71 -3.41 -8.85
CA SER A 101 -4.90 -4.53 -8.34
C SER A 101 -3.45 -4.37 -8.77
N THR A 102 -2.55 -4.86 -7.94
CA THR A 102 -1.11 -4.87 -8.21
C THR A 102 -0.60 -6.29 -8.02
N GLN A 103 0.02 -6.87 -9.05
CA GLN A 103 0.58 -8.21 -9.02
C GLN A 103 2.07 -8.14 -9.33
N ASN A 104 2.87 -8.86 -8.55
CA ASN A 104 4.30 -8.99 -8.84
C ASN A 104 4.48 -9.99 -10.00
N SER A 105 4.90 -9.50 -11.15
CA SER A 105 5.12 -10.31 -12.36
C SER A 105 6.59 -10.71 -12.54
N GLY A 106 7.47 -10.29 -11.65
CA GLY A 106 8.90 -10.58 -11.70
C GLY A 106 9.28 -11.85 -10.95
N SER A 107 10.57 -12.13 -10.94
CA SER A 107 11.15 -13.30 -10.25
C SER A 107 11.67 -12.97 -8.85
N GLY A 108 11.79 -11.69 -8.50
CA GLY A 108 12.19 -11.21 -7.19
C GLY A 108 11.09 -10.41 -6.52
N PRO A 109 11.33 -9.89 -5.31
CA PRO A 109 10.35 -9.08 -4.61
C PRO A 109 10.08 -7.76 -5.36
N MET A 110 8.84 -7.30 -5.31
CA MET A 110 8.44 -6.00 -5.81
C MET A 110 8.17 -5.07 -4.63
N VAL A 111 8.86 -3.94 -4.59
CA VAL A 111 8.71 -2.97 -3.50
C VAL A 111 8.05 -1.72 -4.05
N VAL A 112 6.96 -1.31 -3.42
CA VAL A 112 6.25 -0.09 -3.78
C VAL A 112 6.05 0.79 -2.54
N TYR A 113 6.01 2.10 -2.76
CA TYR A 113 5.60 3.06 -1.74
C TYR A 113 4.17 3.47 -2.05
N VAL A 114 3.28 3.39 -1.05
CA VAL A 114 1.86 3.73 -1.22
C VAL A 114 1.52 4.94 -0.38
N VAL A 115 0.67 5.81 -0.92
CA VAL A 115 0.16 7.01 -0.23
C VAL A 115 -1.35 7.03 -0.41
N TYR A 116 -2.07 7.17 0.70
CA TYR A 116 -3.53 7.28 0.70
C TYR A 116 -3.95 8.66 1.21
N SER A 117 -4.92 9.28 0.58
CA SER A 117 -5.52 10.53 1.04
C SER A 117 -7.04 10.49 0.84
N PRO A 118 -7.84 10.74 1.89
CA PRO A 118 -7.45 11.00 3.27
C PRO A 118 -6.90 9.77 3.97
N VAL A 119 -6.51 9.94 5.23
CA VAL A 119 -6.05 8.84 6.08
C VAL A 119 -7.16 7.82 6.33
N GLY A 120 -6.80 6.59 6.66
CA GLY A 120 -7.73 5.57 7.13
C GLY A 120 -7.86 4.34 6.24
N ALA A 121 -7.48 4.42 4.96
CA ALA A 121 -7.57 3.26 4.05
C ALA A 121 -6.75 2.07 4.58
N GLU A 122 -5.62 2.33 5.21
CA GLU A 122 -4.73 1.31 5.77
C GLU A 122 -5.33 0.56 6.95
N GLN A 123 -6.33 1.12 7.62
CA GLN A 123 -6.93 0.49 8.79
C GLN A 123 -7.67 -0.81 8.45
N LEU A 124 -8.11 -0.96 7.20
CA LEU A 124 -8.80 -2.15 6.74
C LEU A 124 -7.87 -3.34 6.53
N LEU A 125 -6.56 -3.12 6.46
CA LEU A 125 -5.59 -4.20 6.21
C LEU A 125 -5.66 -5.30 7.27
N LYS A 126 -5.79 -4.92 8.54
CA LYS A 126 -5.83 -5.88 9.65
C LYS A 126 -7.12 -6.71 9.67
N SER A 127 -8.15 -6.28 8.96
CA SER A 127 -9.42 -7.00 8.88
C SER A 127 -9.44 -8.02 7.72
N LEU A 128 -8.44 -7.99 6.84
CA LEU A 128 -8.36 -8.93 5.73
C LEU A 128 -7.99 -10.33 6.24
N PRO A 129 -8.55 -11.39 5.64
CA PRO A 129 -8.23 -12.76 6.06
C PRO A 129 -6.77 -13.11 5.79
N GLY A 130 -6.21 -13.97 6.64
CA GLY A 130 -4.85 -14.47 6.48
C GLY A 130 -3.75 -13.54 6.91
N CYS A 131 -4.06 -12.46 7.63
CA CYS A 131 -3.01 -11.55 8.09
C CYS A 131 -2.40 -12.03 9.42
N THR A 132 -1.10 -11.78 9.54
CA THR A 132 -0.33 -11.93 10.77
C THR A 132 0.31 -10.58 11.07
N ILE A 133 0.31 -10.20 12.35
CA ILE A 133 0.92 -8.93 12.78
C ILE A 133 2.29 -9.20 13.36
N VAL A 134 3.31 -8.57 12.80
CA VAL A 134 4.65 -8.52 13.40
C VAL A 134 4.74 -7.23 14.19
N PRO A 135 4.93 -7.29 15.53
CA PRO A 135 4.95 -6.09 16.35
C PRO A 135 6.09 -5.16 15.98
N ALA A 136 5.89 -3.88 16.28
CA ALA A 136 6.97 -2.89 16.18
C ALA A 136 8.14 -3.31 17.08
N ARG A 137 9.36 -3.00 16.64
CA ARG A 137 10.56 -3.30 17.41
C ARG A 137 10.67 -2.41 18.64
N ARG A 138 9.99 -1.27 18.67
CA ARG A 138 10.01 -0.29 19.76
C ARG A 138 8.62 0.16 20.17
#